data_46a7e2f1f1f3bdc48bf380bfab618fef
#
_entry.id   46a7e2f1f1f3bdc48bf380bfab618fef
#
_cell.length_a   1.000
_cell.length_b   1.000
_cell.length_c   1.000
_cell.angle_alpha   90.00
_cell.angle_beta   90.00
_cell.angle_gamma   90.00
#
_symmetry.space_group_name_H-M   'P 1'
#
loop_
_entity.id
_entity.type
_entity.pdbx_description
1 polymer ?
#
loop_
_entity_poly.entity_id
_entity_poly.type
_entity_poly.pdbx_seq_one_letter_code
_entity_poly.pdbx_strand_id
1 'polypeptide(L)'
;GKHQDKIIEAMLFSGIEDPEIDEDIHERLKTILDTLPEKQKEVVLLHIVEKKKIKEIATQMDIAETTVKTHFKRAMAILRNNLKLVLFGV
;
A
#
# COMPACT_ATOMS: atom_id res chain seq x y z
N GLY A 1 12.30 2.22 3.26
CA GLY A 1 12.41 3.41 4.07
C GLY A 1 11.30 3.51 5.10
N LYS A 2 11.32 4.55 5.89
CA LYS A 2 10.33 4.75 6.95
C LYS A 2 8.89 4.86 6.43
N HIS A 3 8.71 5.40 5.24
CA HIS A 3 7.38 5.53 4.65
C HIS A 3 6.77 4.18 4.33
N GLN A 4 7.58 3.26 3.83
CA GLN A 4 7.11 1.92 3.51
C GLN A 4 6.69 1.16 4.77
N ASP A 5 7.42 1.33 5.87
CA ASP A 5 7.08 0.71 7.14
C ASP A 5 5.71 1.16 7.64
N LYS A 6 5.39 2.45 7.51
CA LYS A 6 4.09 2.97 7.91
C LYS A 6 2.96 2.42 7.06
N ILE A 7 3.18 2.25 5.76
CA ILE A 7 2.19 1.64 4.87
C ILE A 7 1.91 0.20 5.28
N ILE A 8 2.96 -0.55 5.52
CA ILE A 8 2.86 -1.94 5.94
C ILE A 8 2.05 -2.05 7.23
N GLU A 9 2.39 -1.22 8.21
CA GLU A 9 1.66 -1.19 9.48
C GLU A 9 0.20 -0.86 9.29
N ALA A 10 -0.12 0.17 8.51
CA ALA A 10 -1.49 0.58 8.27
C ALA A 10 -2.30 -0.54 7.61
N MET A 11 -1.72 -1.26 6.65
CA MET A 11 -2.38 -2.35 5.98
C MET A 11 -2.61 -3.54 6.90
N LEU A 12 -1.61 -3.89 7.68
CA LEU A 12 -1.70 -5.03 8.59
C LEU A 12 -2.72 -4.77 9.69
N PHE A 13 -2.68 -3.60 10.29
CA PHE A 13 -3.59 -3.25 11.37
C PHE A 13 -5.03 -3.05 10.92
N SER A 14 -5.25 -2.73 9.65
CA SER A 14 -6.61 -2.56 9.14
C SER A 14 -7.34 -3.87 8.90
N GLY A 15 -6.62 -4.98 8.76
CA GLY A 15 -7.21 -6.27 8.46
C GLY A 15 -6.86 -7.38 9.44
N ILE A 16 -5.94 -7.15 10.37
CA ILE A 16 -5.42 -8.16 11.28
C ILE A 16 -5.40 -7.59 12.69
N GLU A 17 -6.11 -8.23 13.61
CA GLU A 17 -6.26 -7.71 14.97
C GLU A 17 -5.01 -7.85 15.84
N ASP A 18 -4.21 -8.87 15.61
CA ASP A 18 -3.02 -9.12 16.44
C ASP A 18 -1.84 -9.49 15.55
N PRO A 19 -1.28 -8.52 14.85
CA PRO A 19 -0.20 -8.80 13.93
C PRO A 19 1.12 -9.00 14.67
N GLU A 20 1.54 -10.23 14.78
CA GLU A 20 2.93 -10.49 15.12
C GLU A 20 3.74 -10.32 13.84
N ILE A 21 4.24 -9.11 13.66
CA ILE A 21 4.97 -8.76 12.45
C ILE A 21 6.45 -8.95 12.72
N ASP A 22 7.07 -9.94 12.09
CA ASP A 22 8.51 -10.10 12.16
C ASP A 22 9.18 -9.36 11.00
N GLU A 23 10.51 -9.32 11.02
CA GLU A 23 11.28 -8.62 10.02
C GLU A 23 11.15 -9.23 8.62
N ASP A 24 10.97 -10.54 8.54
CA ASP A 24 10.80 -11.22 7.26
C ASP A 24 9.52 -10.76 6.56
N ILE A 25 8.45 -10.62 7.32
CA ILE A 25 7.17 -10.14 6.77
C ILE A 25 7.33 -8.70 6.29
N HIS A 26 8.00 -7.86 7.08
CA HIS A 26 8.26 -6.47 6.69
C HIS A 26 9.06 -6.38 5.40
N GLU A 27 10.12 -7.15 5.29
CA GLU A 27 10.95 -7.14 4.09
C GLU A 27 10.19 -7.61 2.86
N ARG A 28 9.38 -8.66 3.00
CA ARG A 28 8.58 -9.17 1.89
C ARG A 28 7.55 -8.16 1.43
N LEU A 29 6.92 -7.46 2.36
CA LEU A 29 5.95 -6.44 2.03
C LEU A 29 6.59 -5.23 1.36
N LYS A 30 7.79 -4.85 1.80
CA LYS A 30 8.56 -3.81 1.12
C LYS A 30 8.89 -4.20 -0.31
N THR A 31 9.29 -5.44 -0.51
CA THR A 31 9.58 -5.96 -1.84
C THR A 31 8.33 -5.89 -2.72
N ILE A 32 7.17 -6.30 -2.18
CA ILE A 32 5.91 -6.24 -2.91
C ILE A 32 5.55 -4.80 -3.28
N LEU A 33 5.73 -3.86 -2.34
CA LEU A 33 5.50 -2.44 -2.63
C LEU A 33 6.39 -1.95 -3.76
N ASP A 34 7.64 -2.38 -3.76
CA ASP A 34 8.59 -1.96 -4.80
C ASP A 34 8.26 -2.57 -6.16
N THR A 35 7.50 -3.66 -6.20
CA THR A 35 7.07 -4.25 -7.48
C THR A 35 5.84 -3.57 -8.07
N LEU A 36 5.16 -2.72 -7.31
CA LEU A 36 4.00 -2.00 -7.83
C LEU A 36 4.41 -1.03 -8.93
N PRO A 37 3.55 -0.83 -9.95
CA PRO A 37 3.78 0.25 -10.91
C PRO A 37 3.98 1.57 -10.18
N GLU A 38 4.85 2.41 -10.70
CA GLU A 38 5.25 3.64 -10.03
C GLU A 38 4.07 4.52 -9.62
N LYS A 39 3.09 4.66 -10.50
CA LYS A 39 1.91 5.49 -10.20
C LYS A 39 1.04 4.89 -9.11
N GLN A 40 0.89 3.58 -9.09
CA GLN A 40 0.14 2.91 -8.03
C GLN A 40 0.85 3.05 -6.69
N LYS A 41 2.16 2.88 -6.68
CA LYS A 41 2.97 3.05 -5.48
C LYS A 41 2.85 4.48 -4.96
N GLU A 42 2.96 5.47 -5.84
CA GLU A 42 2.84 6.87 -5.48
C GLU A 42 1.48 7.20 -4.86
N VAL A 43 0.40 6.71 -5.44
CA VAL A 43 -0.94 6.91 -4.90
C VAL A 43 -1.06 6.32 -3.50
N VAL A 44 -0.55 5.12 -3.29
CA VAL A 44 -0.58 4.47 -1.97
C VAL A 44 0.20 5.30 -0.96
N LEU A 45 1.39 5.74 -1.32
CA LEU A 45 2.22 6.55 -0.43
C LEU A 45 1.54 7.87 -0.06
N LEU A 46 0.99 8.56 -1.05
CA LEU A 46 0.33 9.85 -0.81
C LEU A 46 -0.92 9.71 0.04
N HIS A 47 -1.69 8.67 -0.19
CA HIS A 47 -2.95 8.50 0.52
C HIS A 47 -2.77 7.98 1.95
N ILE A 48 -1.93 6.98 2.13
CA ILE A 48 -1.78 6.34 3.43
C ILE A 48 -0.76 7.06 4.31
N VAL A 49 0.42 7.35 3.77
CA VAL A 49 1.50 7.94 4.57
C VAL A 49 1.30 9.43 4.77
N GLU A 50 1.04 10.15 3.69
CA GLU A 50 0.87 11.61 3.75
C GLU A 50 -0.56 12.03 4.04
N LYS A 51 -1.48 11.06 4.07
CA LYS A 51 -2.89 11.28 4.40
C LYS A 51 -3.57 12.31 3.50
N LYS A 52 -3.14 12.36 2.24
CA LYS A 52 -3.75 13.26 1.28
C LYS A 52 -5.08 12.70 0.78
N LYS A 53 -6.01 13.60 0.52
CA LYS A 53 -7.31 13.22 -0.04
C LYS A 53 -7.16 12.87 -1.52
N ILE A 54 -8.07 12.05 -2.02
CA ILE A 54 -8.06 11.64 -3.44
C ILE A 54 -8.02 12.87 -4.35
N LYS A 55 -8.79 13.90 -4.03
CA LYS A 55 -8.81 15.13 -4.81
C LYS A 55 -7.43 15.80 -4.87
N GLU A 56 -6.75 15.84 -3.74
CA GLU A 56 -5.42 16.44 -3.66
C GLU A 56 -4.39 15.64 -4.46
N ILE A 57 -4.48 14.33 -4.39
CA ILE A 57 -3.59 13.43 -5.13
C ILE A 57 -3.81 13.61 -6.63
N ALA A 58 -5.06 13.67 -7.05
CA ALA A 58 -5.41 13.89 -8.45
C ALA A 58 -4.79 15.18 -8.98
N THR A 59 -4.88 16.25 -8.21
CA THR A 59 -4.29 17.53 -8.59
C THR A 59 -2.77 17.44 -8.64
N GLN A 60 -2.16 16.83 -7.64
CA GLN A 60 -0.71 16.72 -7.55
C GLN A 60 -0.13 15.87 -8.69
N MET A 61 -0.81 14.80 -9.05
CA MET A 61 -0.35 13.89 -10.10
C MET A 61 -0.86 14.27 -11.49
N ASP A 62 -1.71 15.28 -11.57
CA ASP A 62 -2.31 15.74 -12.82
C ASP A 62 -3.06 14.62 -13.53
N ILE A 63 -3.92 13.93 -12.80
CA ILE A 63 -4.80 12.87 -13.31
C ILE A 63 -6.19 13.03 -12.71
N ALA A 64 -7.16 12.33 -13.29
CA ALA A 64 -8.54 12.38 -12.80
C ALA A 64 -8.66 11.67 -11.44
N GLU A 65 -9.61 12.10 -10.62
CA GLU A 65 -9.88 11.46 -9.33
C GLU A 65 -10.24 9.98 -9.50
N THR A 66 -11.01 9.67 -10.53
CA THR A 66 -11.37 8.26 -10.83
C THR A 66 -10.13 7.43 -11.13
N THR A 67 -9.14 8.02 -11.79
CA THR A 67 -7.87 7.34 -12.07
C THR A 67 -7.10 7.09 -10.78
N VAL A 68 -7.08 8.05 -9.86
CA VAL A 68 -6.45 7.87 -8.55
C VAL A 68 -7.10 6.71 -7.79
N LYS A 69 -8.43 6.69 -7.77
CA LYS A 69 -9.17 5.62 -7.10
C LYS A 69 -8.86 4.26 -7.70
N THR A 70 -8.76 4.19 -9.03
CA THR A 70 -8.43 2.95 -9.73
C THR A 70 -7.02 2.47 -9.37
N HIS A 71 -6.04 3.37 -9.40
CA HIS A 71 -4.67 3.02 -9.01
C HIS A 71 -4.61 2.52 -7.58
N PHE A 72 -5.27 3.20 -6.68
CA PHE A 72 -5.30 2.81 -5.27
C PHE A 72 -5.94 1.43 -5.10
N LYS A 73 -7.08 1.21 -5.72
CA LYS A 73 -7.81 -0.06 -5.63
C LYS A 73 -6.97 -1.21 -6.16
N ARG A 74 -6.32 -1.03 -7.32
CA ARG A 74 -5.47 -2.06 -7.91
C ARG A 74 -4.25 -2.34 -7.05
N ALA A 75 -3.63 -1.31 -6.52
CA ALA A 75 -2.49 -1.46 -5.62
C ALA A 75 -2.87 -2.25 -4.38
N MET A 76 -4.00 -1.91 -3.78
CA MET A 76 -4.47 -2.60 -2.58
C MET A 76 -4.82 -4.06 -2.85
N ALA A 77 -5.36 -4.36 -4.03
CA ALA A 77 -5.65 -5.74 -4.41
C ALA A 77 -4.38 -6.57 -4.52
N ILE A 78 -3.34 -6.03 -5.16
CA ILE A 78 -2.05 -6.69 -5.29
C ILE A 78 -1.44 -6.93 -3.90
N LEU A 79 -1.43 -5.90 -3.06
CA LEU A 79 -0.85 -5.99 -1.73
C LEU A 79 -1.58 -7.01 -0.85
N ARG A 80 -2.91 -7.01 -0.90
CA ARG A 80 -3.71 -7.96 -0.12
C ARG A 80 -3.48 -9.41 -0.54
N ASN A 81 -3.40 -9.67 -1.85
CA ASN A 81 -3.14 -11.02 -2.34
C ASN A 81 -1.78 -11.52 -1.87
N ASN A 82 -0.75 -10.69 -2.00
CA ASN A 82 0.58 -11.06 -1.56
C ASN A 82 0.68 -11.17 -0.05
N LEU A 83 -0.06 -10.34 0.67
CA LEU A 83 -0.11 -10.41 2.12
C LEU A 83 -0.69 -11.75 2.59
N LYS A 84 -1.75 -12.23 1.95
CA LYS A 84 -2.31 -13.54 2.27
C LYS A 84 -1.30 -14.66 2.09
N LEU A 85 -0.54 -14.62 0.99
CA LEU A 85 0.50 -15.62 0.75
C LEU A 85 1.58 -15.58 1.82
N VAL A 86 1.97 -14.40 2.26
CA VAL A 86 3.00 -14.22 3.26
C VAL A 86 2.52 -14.69 4.63
N LEU A 87 1.29 -14.29 5.02
CA LEU A 87 0.78 -14.57 6.36
C LEU A 87 0.27 -15.99 6.54
N PHE A 88 -0.31 -16.58 5.50
CA PHE A 88 -0.93 -17.90 5.60
C PHE A 88 -0.10 -19.02 4.97
N GLY A 89 1.06 -18.69 4.45
CA GLY A 89 1.99 -19.68 3.93
C GLY A 89 1.51 -20.44 2.70
N VAL A 90 0.68 -19.83 1.91
CA VAL A 90 0.09 -20.46 0.72
C VAL A 90 0.88 -20.13 -0.53
#